data_7613b48b539b4fce49dc774ca83babcf
#
_entry.id   7613b48b539b4fce49dc774ca83babcf
#
_cell.length_a   1.000
_cell.length_b   1.000
_cell.length_c   1.000
_cell.angle_alpha   90.00
_cell.angle_beta   90.00
_cell.angle_gamma   90.00
#
_symmetry.space_group_name_H-M   'P 1'
#
loop_
_entity.id
_entity.type
_entity.pdbx_description
1 polymer ?
#
loop_
_entity_poly.entity_id
_entity_poly.type
_entity_poly.pdbx_seq_one_letter_code
_entity_poly.pdbx_strand_id
1 'polypeptide(L)'
;MNYKVKYIEQNGKKVDLTFEFINPEENQILPVFLYSEVTNFYDDLKNLLDSVLCGNSKNEECSGNSCSWNIGPKETLIIDNFANDSELSEISVGTQELRNLIDEWIAARDKFGEQKDKGVI
;
A
#
# COMPACT_ATOMS: atom_id res chain seq x y z
N MET A 1 5.31 -10.93 1.95
CA MET A 1 4.67 -10.54 0.67
C MET A 1 5.74 -10.35 -0.39
N ASN A 2 5.62 -11.07 -1.47
CA ASN A 2 6.60 -10.99 -2.55
C ASN A 2 6.07 -10.11 -3.68
N TYR A 3 6.85 -9.12 -4.06
CA TYR A 3 6.50 -8.21 -5.13
C TYR A 3 7.74 -7.82 -5.92
N LYS A 4 7.50 -7.25 -7.10
CA LYS A 4 8.53 -6.58 -7.89
C LYS A 4 8.08 -5.17 -8.20
N VAL A 5 9.03 -4.27 -8.38
CA VAL A 5 8.74 -2.90 -8.82
C VAL A 5 8.46 -2.93 -10.32
N LYS A 6 7.32 -2.37 -10.71
CA LYS A 6 6.93 -2.24 -12.10
C LYS A 6 6.84 -0.76 -12.44
N TYR A 7 7.56 -0.35 -13.49
CA TYR A 7 7.53 1.04 -13.94
C TYR A 7 6.43 1.24 -14.97
N ILE A 8 5.73 2.35 -14.83
CA ILE A 8 4.71 2.79 -15.77
C ILE A 8 5.40 3.70 -16.76
N GLU A 9 5.34 3.37 -18.04
CA GLU A 9 6.01 4.11 -19.10
C GLU A 9 5.00 4.82 -19.99
N GLN A 10 5.39 6.00 -20.46
CA GLN A 10 4.62 6.78 -21.41
C GLN A 10 5.60 7.40 -22.40
N ASN A 11 5.41 7.15 -23.70
CA ASN A 11 6.29 7.65 -24.76
C ASN A 11 7.76 7.26 -24.55
N GLY A 12 8.00 6.04 -24.06
CA GLY A 12 9.33 5.52 -23.80
C GLY A 12 10.01 6.04 -22.54
N LYS A 13 9.29 6.80 -21.72
CA LYS A 13 9.81 7.33 -20.45
C LYS A 13 9.07 6.76 -19.27
N LYS A 14 9.80 6.50 -18.18
CA LYS A 14 9.20 6.08 -16.91
C LYS A 14 8.52 7.30 -16.27
N VAL A 15 7.21 7.21 -16.06
CA VAL A 15 6.43 8.32 -15.49
C VAL A 15 5.95 8.04 -14.07
N ASP A 16 5.89 6.76 -13.68
CA ASP A 16 5.48 6.36 -12.34
C ASP A 16 5.93 4.92 -12.08
N LEU A 17 5.66 4.43 -10.88
CA LEU A 17 5.91 3.04 -10.53
C LEU A 17 4.76 2.47 -9.71
N THR A 18 4.66 1.16 -9.71
CA THR A 18 3.77 0.41 -8.82
C THR A 18 4.47 -0.87 -8.37
N PHE A 19 3.94 -1.51 -7.33
CA PHE A 19 4.38 -2.83 -6.91
C PHE A 19 3.45 -3.87 -7.52
N GLU A 20 4.04 -4.88 -8.15
CA GLU A 20 3.31 -6.01 -8.71
C GLU A 20 3.54 -7.22 -7.82
N PHE A 21 2.48 -7.69 -7.16
CA PHE A 21 2.57 -8.80 -6.22
C PHE A 21 2.43 -10.14 -6.94
N ILE A 22 3.23 -11.10 -6.50
CA ILE A 22 3.22 -12.45 -7.10
C ILE A 22 1.92 -13.19 -6.76
N ASN A 23 1.40 -13.00 -5.53
CA ASN A 23 0.11 -13.55 -5.14
C ASN A 23 -1.00 -12.76 -5.85
N PRO A 24 -1.88 -13.43 -6.66
CA PRO A 24 -2.92 -12.73 -7.42
C PRO A 24 -3.93 -11.97 -6.56
N GLU A 25 -4.27 -12.48 -5.37
CA GLU A 25 -5.22 -11.81 -4.48
C GLU A 25 -4.61 -10.52 -3.91
N GLU A 26 -3.35 -10.59 -3.47
CA GLU A 26 -2.62 -9.41 -3.02
C GLU A 26 -2.52 -8.37 -4.14
N ASN A 27 -2.27 -8.83 -5.36
CA ASN A 27 -2.11 -7.94 -6.51
C ASN A 27 -3.39 -7.23 -6.94
N GLN A 28 -4.57 -7.72 -6.55
CA GLN A 28 -5.83 -7.04 -6.82
C GLN A 28 -6.06 -5.84 -5.91
N ILE A 29 -5.64 -5.91 -4.65
CA ILE A 29 -6.00 -4.93 -3.64
C ILE A 29 -4.82 -4.07 -3.20
N LEU A 30 -3.65 -4.66 -2.95
CA LEU A 30 -2.52 -3.93 -2.39
C LEU A 30 -2.00 -2.80 -3.27
N PRO A 31 -1.90 -2.92 -4.60
CA PRO A 31 -1.49 -1.78 -5.42
C PRO A 31 -2.43 -0.58 -5.31
N VAL A 32 -3.73 -0.82 -5.26
CA VAL A 32 -4.74 0.25 -5.07
C VAL A 32 -4.57 0.89 -3.70
N PHE A 33 -4.43 0.07 -2.65
CA PHE A 33 -4.24 0.55 -1.29
C PHE A 33 -2.97 1.40 -1.17
N LEU A 34 -1.86 0.92 -1.71
CA LEU A 34 -0.59 1.65 -1.67
C LEU A 34 -0.69 2.98 -2.41
N TYR A 35 -1.25 2.97 -3.61
CA TYR A 35 -1.31 4.16 -4.46
C TYR A 35 -2.31 5.20 -3.93
N SER A 36 -3.51 4.77 -3.55
CA SER A 36 -4.59 5.68 -3.11
C SER A 36 -4.46 6.11 -1.67
N GLU A 37 -4.05 5.20 -0.79
CA GLU A 37 -4.10 5.43 0.65
C GLU A 37 -2.73 5.74 1.24
N VAL A 38 -1.74 4.89 1.01
CA VAL A 38 -0.41 5.06 1.60
C VAL A 38 0.28 6.31 1.07
N THR A 39 0.16 6.58 -0.22
CA THR A 39 0.74 7.78 -0.83
C THR A 39 0.19 9.06 -0.21
N ASN A 40 -1.10 9.09 0.12
CA ASN A 40 -1.77 10.28 0.63
C ASN A 40 -1.81 10.38 2.16
N PHE A 41 -1.78 9.25 2.86
CA PHE A 41 -1.99 9.18 4.31
C PHE A 41 -0.89 8.40 5.05
N TYR A 42 0.32 8.41 4.52
CA TYR A 42 1.42 7.61 5.05
C TYR A 42 1.65 7.83 6.55
N ASP A 43 1.76 9.08 6.99
CA ASP A 43 2.05 9.39 8.38
C ASP A 43 0.95 8.93 9.32
N ASP A 44 -0.30 9.15 8.94
CA ASP A 44 -1.46 8.72 9.74
C ASP A 44 -1.54 7.21 9.81
N LEU A 45 -1.37 6.53 8.68
CA LEU A 45 -1.42 5.08 8.60
C LEU A 45 -0.28 4.44 9.39
N LYS A 46 0.92 4.98 9.26
CA LYS A 46 2.08 4.55 10.03
C LYS A 46 1.82 4.65 11.54
N ASN A 47 1.27 5.78 11.99
CA ASN A 47 0.97 5.99 13.40
C ASN A 47 -0.08 5.02 13.93
N LEU A 48 -1.12 4.74 13.14
CA LEU A 48 -2.15 3.76 13.51
C LEU A 48 -1.57 2.35 13.62
N LEU A 49 -0.77 1.93 12.64
CA LEU A 49 -0.11 0.63 12.64
C LEU A 49 0.83 0.50 13.85
N ASP A 50 1.63 1.50 14.11
CA ASP A 50 2.57 1.50 15.25
C ASP A 50 1.83 1.45 16.57
N SER A 51 0.71 2.16 16.71
CA SER A 51 -0.11 2.17 17.92
C SER A 51 -0.67 0.79 18.25
N VAL A 52 -1.12 0.05 17.24
CA VAL A 52 -1.62 -1.32 17.41
C VAL A 52 -0.46 -2.29 17.67
N LEU A 53 0.64 -2.18 16.94
CA LEU A 53 1.79 -3.07 17.07
C LEU A 53 2.48 -2.94 18.44
N CYS A 54 2.53 -1.75 19.01
CA CYS A 54 3.14 -1.54 20.32
C CYS A 54 2.18 -1.76 21.49
N GLY A 55 0.91 -2.08 21.22
CA GLY A 55 -0.07 -2.40 22.24
C GLY A 55 -0.80 -1.19 22.84
N ASN A 56 -0.56 0.03 22.33
CA ASN A 56 -1.28 1.22 22.80
C ASN A 56 -2.75 1.19 22.38
N SER A 57 -3.06 0.50 21.29
CA SER A 57 -4.41 0.31 20.80
C SER A 57 -4.64 -1.16 20.49
N LYS A 58 -5.85 -1.68 20.70
CA LYS A 58 -6.19 -3.09 20.40
C LYS A 58 -6.48 -3.28 18.94
N ASN A 59 -7.15 -2.33 18.34
CA ASN A 59 -7.43 -2.28 16.91
C ASN A 59 -7.74 -0.85 16.49
N GLU A 60 -7.65 -0.58 15.20
CA GLU A 60 -7.99 0.72 14.62
C GLU A 60 -8.71 0.51 13.28
N GLU A 61 -9.82 1.21 13.11
CA GLU A 61 -10.56 1.21 11.86
C GLU A 61 -10.50 2.58 11.22
N CYS A 62 -10.37 2.60 9.89
CA CYS A 62 -10.30 3.85 9.16
C CYS A 62 -10.77 3.67 7.72
N SER A 63 -11.14 4.76 7.09
CA SER A 63 -11.48 4.80 5.66
C SER A 63 -10.73 5.94 5.01
N GLY A 64 -10.24 5.70 3.81
CA GLY A 64 -9.56 6.68 3.00
C GLY A 64 -10.33 7.02 1.72
N ASN A 65 -9.60 7.22 0.63
CA ASN A 65 -10.18 7.60 -0.67
C ASN A 65 -10.89 6.43 -1.36
N SER A 66 -10.28 5.26 -1.38
CA SER A 66 -10.78 4.10 -2.11
C SER A 66 -10.94 2.86 -1.25
N CYS A 67 -10.23 2.80 -0.14
CA CYS A 67 -10.16 1.63 0.74
C CYS A 67 -10.57 1.96 2.16
N SER A 68 -11.01 0.93 2.86
CA SER A 68 -11.16 0.94 4.31
C SER A 68 -10.22 -0.11 4.90
N TRP A 69 -9.80 0.07 6.14
CA TRP A 69 -8.93 -0.90 6.79
C TRP A 69 -9.26 -1.04 8.26
N ASN A 70 -9.07 -2.25 8.76
CA ASN A 70 -9.22 -2.60 10.16
C ASN A 70 -7.92 -3.25 10.62
N ILE A 71 -7.19 -2.55 11.45
CA ILE A 71 -5.86 -2.96 11.92
C ILE A 71 -5.99 -3.74 13.21
N GLY A 72 -5.61 -5.01 13.18
CA GLY A 72 -5.48 -5.84 14.38
C GLY A 72 -4.01 -6.12 14.70
N PRO A 73 -3.70 -6.65 15.89
CA PRO A 73 -2.32 -6.90 16.30
C PRO A 73 -1.54 -7.87 15.40
N LYS A 74 -2.24 -8.84 14.83
CA LYS A 74 -1.62 -9.86 13.97
C LYS A 74 -1.92 -9.64 12.50
N GLU A 75 -3.16 -9.27 12.19
CA GLU A 75 -3.63 -9.13 10.81
C GLU A 75 -4.39 -7.82 10.64
N THR A 76 -4.27 -7.28 9.43
CA THR A 76 -5.00 -6.09 9.01
C THR A 76 -5.88 -6.47 7.82
N LEU A 77 -7.17 -6.16 7.94
CA LEU A 77 -8.13 -6.32 6.86
C LEU A 77 -8.14 -5.06 6.02
N ILE A 78 -7.98 -5.21 4.71
CA ILE A 78 -8.05 -4.10 3.75
C ILE A 78 -9.22 -4.37 2.81
N ILE A 79 -10.10 -3.39 2.66
CA ILE A 79 -11.32 -3.49 1.85
C ILE A 79 -11.24 -2.47 0.73
N ASP A 80 -11.41 -2.92 -0.51
CA ASP A 80 -11.57 -2.05 -1.67
C ASP A 80 -13.05 -1.71 -1.80
N ASN A 81 -13.40 -0.47 -1.48
CA ASN A 81 -14.78 0.00 -1.45
C ASN A 81 -15.40 0.14 -2.86
N PHE A 82 -14.60 0.09 -3.90
CA PHE A 82 -15.04 0.24 -5.28
C PHE A 82 -14.95 -1.05 -6.10
N ALA A 83 -14.58 -2.17 -5.47
CA ALA A 83 -14.56 -3.46 -6.16
C ALA A 83 -15.99 -3.84 -6.59
N ASN A 84 -16.11 -4.35 -7.82
CA ASN A 84 -17.41 -4.82 -8.30
C ASN A 84 -17.64 -6.28 -7.88
N ASP A 85 -18.85 -6.80 -8.13
CA ASP A 85 -19.27 -8.13 -7.64
C ASP A 85 -18.42 -9.29 -8.15
N SER A 86 -17.73 -9.12 -9.27
CA SER A 86 -16.87 -10.15 -9.86
C SER A 86 -15.42 -10.07 -9.37
N GLU A 87 -15.08 -9.06 -8.59
CA GLU A 87 -13.71 -8.83 -8.09
C GLU A 87 -13.59 -9.17 -6.61
N LEU A 88 -12.37 -9.50 -6.20
CA LEU A 88 -12.04 -9.64 -4.78
C LEU A 88 -12.18 -8.27 -4.11
N SER A 89 -12.98 -8.19 -3.05
CA SER A 89 -13.27 -6.92 -2.38
C SER A 89 -12.43 -6.68 -1.14
N GLU A 90 -11.81 -7.72 -0.56
CA GLU A 90 -11.05 -7.57 0.67
C GLU A 90 -9.93 -8.59 0.76
N ILE A 91 -8.90 -8.25 1.54
CA ILE A 91 -7.77 -9.13 1.83
C ILE A 91 -7.29 -8.89 3.25
N SER A 92 -6.84 -9.95 3.90
CA SER A 92 -6.20 -9.89 5.21
C SER A 92 -4.71 -10.13 5.06
N VAL A 93 -3.89 -9.23 5.61
CA VAL A 93 -2.43 -9.34 5.55
C VAL A 93 -1.84 -9.19 6.94
N GLY A 94 -0.63 -9.70 7.16
CA GLY A 94 0.05 -9.54 8.44
C GLY A 94 0.29 -8.07 8.74
N THR A 95 -0.05 -7.63 9.95
CA THR A 95 0.07 -6.22 10.32
C THR A 95 1.53 -5.75 10.30
N GLN A 96 2.46 -6.56 10.81
CA GLN A 96 3.88 -6.21 10.75
C GLN A 96 4.40 -6.19 9.32
N GLU A 97 3.96 -7.12 8.48
CA GLU A 97 4.33 -7.15 7.07
C GLU A 97 3.82 -5.91 6.34
N LEU A 98 2.59 -5.50 6.64
CA LEU A 98 2.00 -4.29 6.07
C LEU A 98 2.77 -3.05 6.53
N ARG A 99 3.15 -3.00 7.80
CA ARG A 99 3.95 -1.90 8.35
C ARG A 99 5.27 -1.74 7.60
N ASN A 100 5.94 -2.85 7.32
CA ASN A 100 7.18 -2.85 6.55
C ASN A 100 6.93 -2.45 5.10
N LEU A 101 5.85 -2.94 4.52
CA LEU A 101 5.50 -2.67 3.12
C LEU A 101 5.25 -1.18 2.86
N ILE A 102 4.57 -0.48 3.76
CA ILE A 102 4.30 0.95 3.54
C ILE A 102 5.58 1.78 3.54
N ASP A 103 6.55 1.41 4.36
CA ASP A 103 7.87 2.07 4.35
C ASP A 103 8.60 1.81 3.03
N GLU A 104 8.56 0.58 2.54
CA GLU A 104 9.16 0.21 1.26
C GLU A 104 8.52 0.96 0.09
N TRP A 105 7.20 1.12 0.12
CA TRP A 105 6.46 1.87 -0.89
C TRP A 105 6.90 3.34 -0.95
N ILE A 106 6.92 4.01 0.20
CA ILE A 106 7.31 5.43 0.27
C ILE A 106 8.78 5.61 -0.13
N ALA A 107 9.67 4.72 0.33
CA ALA A 107 11.07 4.77 -0.05
C ALA A 107 11.27 4.61 -1.57
N ALA A 108 10.53 3.72 -2.20
CA ALA A 108 10.60 3.50 -3.65
C ALA A 108 10.10 4.72 -4.43
N ARG A 109 9.02 5.35 -3.97
CA ARG A 109 8.48 6.56 -4.59
C ARG A 109 9.42 7.75 -4.43
N ASP A 110 10.00 7.92 -3.27
CA ASP A 110 10.96 9.00 -3.01
C ASP A 110 12.20 8.85 -3.90
N LYS A 111 12.73 7.66 -3.99
CA LYS A 111 13.87 7.35 -4.86
C LYS A 111 13.55 7.63 -6.33
N PHE A 112 12.37 7.21 -6.79
CA PHE A 112 11.93 7.46 -8.15
C PHE A 112 11.82 8.96 -8.42
N GLY A 113 11.23 9.72 -7.51
CA GLY A 113 11.11 11.18 -7.63
C GLY A 113 12.47 11.86 -7.74
N GLU A 114 13.44 11.44 -6.92
CA GLU A 114 14.80 11.98 -6.97
C GLU A 114 15.47 11.66 -8.31
N GLN A 115 15.35 10.45 -8.81
CA GLN A 115 15.94 10.03 -10.09
C GLN A 115 15.32 10.79 -11.25
N LYS A 116 14.03 11.02 -11.21
CA LYS A 116 13.30 11.79 -12.22
C LYS A 116 13.74 13.24 -12.23
N ASP A 117 13.87 13.86 -11.05
CA ASP A 117 14.30 15.26 -10.91
C ASP A 117 15.73 15.47 -11.40
N LYS A 118 16.59 14.45 -11.24
CA LYS A 118 17.98 14.47 -11.70
C LYS A 118 18.13 14.11 -13.17
N GLY A 119 17.05 13.76 -13.85
CA GLY A 119 17.07 13.34 -15.26
C GLY A 119 17.72 11.98 -15.48
N VAL A 120 17.77 11.11 -14.48
CA VAL A 120 18.39 9.78 -14.57
C VAL A 120 17.44 8.77 -15.26
N ILE A 121 16.16 9.05 -15.24
CA ILE A 121 15.14 8.18 -15.82
C ILE A 121 14.17 8.96 -16.68
#